data_661d14e5177c593cdeeeeb58f5306ff1
#
_entry.id   661d14e5177c593cdeeeeb58f5306ff1
#
_cell.length_a   1.000
_cell.length_b   1.000
_cell.length_c   1.000
_cell.angle_alpha   90.00
_cell.angle_beta   90.00
_cell.angle_gamma   90.00
#
_symmetry.space_group_name_H-M   'P 1'
#
loop_
_entity.id
_entity.type
_entity.pdbx_description
1 polymer ?
#
loop_
_entity_poly.entity_id
_entity_poly.type
_entity_poly.pdbx_seq_one_letter_code
_entity_poly.pdbx_strand_id
1 'polypeptide(L)'
;MLTTPFRSTKNNRRHIMALIAGGLLSTIYSPLGLADLKQTLDWVSYDQLTTEQQAQLPIGSCGAYISPLSDIGDALDTSNSPTETSSNQSEIIEKDGFKQITLLGDVIVKQGVQQLTAEQAIYSEQTGSITIDGELTVRQPDLLLIANKGVVNQRENRLVIEDATYVIHSANIRGKGKQLSKDQAVIDLKGSEYTSCEPGNNDWVLKGSQITIDTEKNQGSAKHVRLVVKGIPVFYWPYLRFPVGDERQSGFLYPTIGLSDGALDVSVPYYFNLAPNYDLTLTPHFLQDHGTLIEANGRHLSRHF
;
A
#
# COMPACT_ATOMS: atom_id res chain seq x y z
N MET A 1 17.30 -59.80 -46.09
CA MET A 1 16.84 -60.31 -47.40
C MET A 1 15.67 -59.47 -47.84
N LEU A 2 15.80 -58.87 -49.03
CA LEU A 2 14.79 -58.35 -49.98
C LEU A 2 14.05 -57.06 -49.49
N THR A 3 14.51 -55.86 -49.86
CA THR A 3 14.47 -55.10 -51.13
C THR A 3 13.06 -54.59 -51.51
N THR A 4 12.96 -53.25 -51.46
CA THR A 4 12.25 -52.18 -52.16
C THR A 4 11.27 -52.62 -53.31
N PRO A 5 10.40 -51.72 -53.84
CA PRO A 5 10.70 -50.33 -54.23
C PRO A 5 9.51 -49.33 -54.18
N PHE A 6 9.89 -48.08 -54.10
CA PHE A 6 9.46 -46.83 -54.74
C PHE A 6 8.41 -46.94 -55.88
N ARG A 7 7.33 -46.16 -55.84
CA ARG A 7 6.64 -45.66 -57.02
C ARG A 7 6.07 -44.24 -56.82
N SER A 8 6.67 -43.32 -57.55
CA SER A 8 6.21 -41.95 -57.83
C SER A 8 5.03 -41.98 -58.80
N THR A 9 4.04 -41.14 -58.59
CA THR A 9 3.21 -40.63 -59.69
C THR A 9 2.86 -39.15 -59.49
N LYS A 10 3.03 -38.48 -60.60
CA LYS A 10 2.91 -37.06 -60.90
C LYS A 10 1.49 -36.49 -60.87
N ASN A 11 1.41 -35.22 -60.48
CA ASN A 11 0.63 -34.13 -61.08
C ASN A 11 -0.90 -34.26 -61.24
N ASN A 12 -1.61 -33.36 -60.58
CA ASN A 12 -2.57 -32.52 -61.30
C ASN A 12 -2.86 -31.21 -60.59
N ARG A 13 -2.51 -30.07 -61.22
CA ARG A 13 -2.89 -28.72 -60.88
C ARG A 13 -4.41 -28.57 -61.07
N ARG A 14 -5.12 -28.16 -60.03
CA ARG A 14 -6.40 -27.45 -60.14
C ARG A 14 -6.37 -26.23 -59.23
N HIS A 15 -6.42 -25.07 -59.86
CA HIS A 15 -6.63 -23.78 -59.22
C HIS A 15 -8.02 -23.83 -58.56
N ILE A 16 -8.03 -23.61 -57.23
CA ILE A 16 -9.23 -23.23 -56.53
C ILE A 16 -8.86 -21.88 -55.84
N MET A 17 -9.49 -20.84 -56.38
CA MET A 17 -9.59 -19.52 -55.71
C MET A 17 -10.28 -19.75 -54.37
N ALA A 18 -9.57 -19.62 -53.27
CA ALA A 18 -10.16 -19.51 -51.95
C ALA A 18 -10.24 -18.03 -51.59
N LEU A 19 -11.44 -17.52 -51.51
CA LEU A 19 -11.84 -16.26 -50.94
C LEU A 19 -11.23 -16.16 -49.53
N ILE A 20 -10.34 -15.18 -49.34
CA ILE A 20 -9.87 -14.73 -48.02
C ILE A 20 -11.01 -13.93 -47.42
N ALA A 21 -11.88 -14.58 -46.65
CA ALA A 21 -12.73 -13.91 -45.69
C ALA A 21 -11.83 -13.48 -44.55
N GLY A 22 -11.39 -12.21 -44.57
CA GLY A 22 -10.71 -11.57 -43.45
C GLY A 22 -11.62 -11.46 -42.24
N GLY A 23 -11.62 -12.51 -41.41
CA GLY A 23 -12.12 -12.43 -40.05
C GLY A 23 -11.18 -11.54 -39.24
N LEU A 24 -11.54 -10.28 -39.06
CA LEU A 24 -11.02 -9.45 -37.99
C LEU A 24 -11.35 -10.14 -36.64
N LEU A 25 -10.41 -10.97 -36.16
CA LEU A 25 -10.37 -11.27 -34.73
C LEU A 25 -10.04 -9.94 -34.01
N SER A 26 -11.10 -9.19 -33.73
CA SER A 26 -11.03 -8.19 -32.66
C SER A 26 -10.76 -8.98 -31.37
N THR A 27 -9.49 -9.07 -30.98
CA THR A 27 -9.12 -9.40 -29.62
C THR A 27 -9.76 -8.32 -28.76
N ILE A 28 -10.90 -8.68 -28.19
CA ILE A 28 -11.51 -7.92 -27.11
C ILE A 28 -10.50 -8.02 -25.95
N TYR A 29 -9.58 -7.06 -25.90
CA TYR A 29 -8.89 -6.75 -24.68
C TYR A 29 -9.99 -6.26 -23.72
N SER A 30 -10.55 -7.19 -22.96
CA SER A 30 -11.32 -6.84 -21.79
C SER A 30 -10.42 -6.00 -20.91
N PRO A 31 -10.85 -4.84 -20.44
CA PRO A 31 -10.12 -4.10 -19.41
C PRO A 31 -10.33 -4.85 -18.08
N LEU A 32 -9.63 -5.95 -17.92
CA LEU A 32 -9.53 -6.74 -16.69
C LEU A 32 -8.73 -5.97 -15.60
N GLY A 33 -8.80 -4.68 -15.57
CA GLY A 33 -7.84 -3.99 -14.74
C GLY A 33 -8.44 -3.22 -13.57
N LEU A 34 -9.50 -2.47 -13.77
CA LEU A 34 -9.92 -1.50 -12.74
C LEU A 34 -10.88 -2.07 -11.70
N ALA A 35 -11.81 -2.94 -12.10
CA ALA A 35 -12.73 -3.58 -11.15
C ALA A 35 -11.98 -4.56 -10.25
N ASP A 36 -11.06 -5.34 -10.81
CA ASP A 36 -10.20 -6.28 -10.11
C ASP A 36 -9.26 -5.53 -9.14
N LEU A 37 -8.64 -4.44 -9.60
CA LEU A 37 -7.77 -3.61 -8.76
C LEU A 37 -8.53 -2.97 -7.57
N LYS A 38 -9.78 -2.55 -7.78
CA LYS A 38 -10.61 -2.01 -6.70
C LYS A 38 -10.88 -3.08 -5.64
N GLN A 39 -11.27 -4.25 -6.05
CA GLN A 39 -11.52 -5.37 -5.15
C GLN A 39 -10.24 -5.84 -4.44
N THR A 40 -9.13 -5.95 -5.17
CA THR A 40 -7.83 -6.36 -4.61
C THR A 40 -7.34 -5.40 -3.53
N LEU A 41 -7.66 -4.11 -3.62
CA LEU A 41 -7.26 -3.08 -2.66
C LEU A 41 -8.36 -2.69 -1.68
N ASP A 42 -9.41 -3.50 -1.51
CA ASP A 42 -10.50 -3.28 -0.55
C ASP A 42 -11.23 -1.93 -0.75
N TRP A 43 -11.33 -1.45 -2.00
CA TRP A 43 -12.01 -0.21 -2.31
C TRP A 43 -13.51 -0.41 -2.48
N VAL A 44 -14.28 0.40 -1.77
CA VAL A 44 -15.74 0.45 -1.85
C VAL A 44 -16.15 1.85 -2.30
N SER A 45 -16.94 1.94 -3.38
CA SER A 45 -17.46 3.22 -3.89
C SER A 45 -18.48 3.81 -2.93
N TYR A 46 -18.62 5.15 -2.93
CA TYR A 46 -19.44 5.88 -1.97
C TYR A 46 -20.89 5.41 -1.92
N ASP A 47 -21.47 5.07 -3.07
CA ASP A 47 -22.84 4.57 -3.20
C ASP A 47 -23.06 3.16 -2.63
N GLN A 48 -21.99 2.40 -2.42
CA GLN A 48 -22.00 1.05 -1.84
C GLN A 48 -21.70 1.04 -0.32
N LEU A 49 -21.29 2.19 0.22
CA LEU A 49 -21.02 2.33 1.65
C LEU A 49 -22.32 2.43 2.46
N THR A 50 -22.28 1.96 3.69
CA THR A 50 -23.39 2.17 4.64
C THR A 50 -23.52 3.65 5.02
N THR A 51 -24.69 4.06 5.49
CA THR A 51 -24.93 5.45 5.93
C THR A 51 -23.96 5.88 7.03
N GLU A 52 -23.59 4.97 7.92
CA GLU A 52 -22.62 5.22 9.00
C GLU A 52 -21.22 5.45 8.45
N GLN A 53 -20.78 4.62 7.49
CA GLN A 53 -19.49 4.77 6.83
C GLN A 53 -19.42 6.07 6.01
N GLN A 54 -20.50 6.42 5.31
CA GLN A 54 -20.59 7.68 4.56
C GLN A 54 -20.47 8.90 5.46
N ALA A 55 -21.06 8.86 6.65
CA ALA A 55 -21.02 9.97 7.62
C ALA A 55 -19.61 10.23 8.19
N GLN A 56 -18.72 9.24 8.16
CA GLN A 56 -17.34 9.35 8.63
C GLN A 56 -16.39 9.93 7.57
N LEU A 57 -16.81 9.97 6.32
CA LEU A 57 -15.96 10.43 5.23
C LEU A 57 -16.04 11.95 5.04
N PRO A 58 -14.94 12.59 4.61
CA PRO A 58 -14.95 13.98 4.19
C PRO A 58 -15.95 14.23 3.07
N ILE A 59 -16.54 15.42 3.03
CA ILE A 59 -17.46 15.85 1.96
C ILE A 59 -16.74 15.76 0.61
N GLY A 60 -17.38 15.12 -0.38
CA GLY A 60 -16.83 14.95 -1.72
C GLY A 60 -15.95 13.70 -1.89
N SER A 61 -15.90 12.82 -0.90
CA SER A 61 -15.24 11.52 -1.05
C SER A 61 -15.93 10.63 -2.08
N CYS A 62 -15.15 9.99 -2.95
CA CYS A 62 -15.68 9.06 -3.97
C CYS A 62 -15.90 7.64 -3.43
N GLY A 63 -15.41 7.33 -2.23
CA GLY A 63 -15.47 6.02 -1.59
C GLY A 63 -14.43 5.87 -0.48
N ALA A 64 -14.26 4.64 -0.01
CA ALA A 64 -13.32 4.31 1.05
C ALA A 64 -12.66 2.95 0.88
N TYR A 65 -11.51 2.78 1.51
CA TYR A 65 -10.84 1.49 1.70
C TYR A 65 -11.40 0.83 2.96
N ILE A 66 -12.19 -0.23 2.81
CA ILE A 66 -12.85 -0.89 3.93
C ILE A 66 -12.22 -2.25 4.17
N SER A 67 -11.65 -2.42 5.37
CA SER A 67 -11.08 -3.70 5.75
C SER A 67 -12.17 -4.78 5.84
N PRO A 68 -11.99 -5.95 5.21
CA PRO A 68 -12.90 -7.08 5.42
C PRO A 68 -12.79 -7.67 6.84
N LEU A 69 -11.82 -7.19 7.64
CA LEU A 69 -11.62 -7.59 9.04
C LEU A 69 -12.12 -6.52 10.03
N SER A 70 -12.77 -5.45 9.57
CA SER A 70 -13.25 -4.33 10.41
C SER A 70 -14.20 -4.78 11.52
N ASP A 71 -15.00 -5.83 11.28
CA ASP A 71 -16.02 -6.30 12.22
C ASP A 71 -15.44 -7.20 13.32
N ILE A 72 -14.17 -7.58 13.23
CA ILE A 72 -13.55 -8.55 14.17
C ILE A 72 -13.04 -7.85 15.43
N GLY A 73 -13.11 -6.53 15.52
CA GLY A 73 -12.76 -5.74 16.71
C GLY A 73 -11.32 -5.96 17.22
N ASP A 74 -10.81 -5.05 18.02
CA ASP A 74 -9.49 -5.14 18.70
C ASP A 74 -9.35 -6.30 19.72
N ALA A 75 -10.36 -7.19 19.79
CA ALA A 75 -10.53 -8.15 20.87
C ALA A 75 -9.64 -9.40 20.79
N LEU A 76 -8.89 -9.61 19.72
CA LEU A 76 -7.99 -10.76 19.62
C LEU A 76 -6.54 -10.30 19.79
N ASP A 77 -6.02 -10.47 21.00
CA ASP A 77 -4.58 -10.39 21.28
C ASP A 77 -3.84 -11.40 20.39
N THR A 78 -3.35 -10.91 19.24
CA THR A 78 -2.65 -11.73 18.26
C THR A 78 -1.33 -12.25 18.80
N SER A 79 -0.76 -11.60 19.82
CA SER A 79 0.55 -11.96 20.39
C SER A 79 0.55 -13.32 21.07
N ASN A 80 -0.60 -13.77 21.60
CA ASN A 80 -0.77 -15.04 22.30
C ASN A 80 -1.44 -16.14 21.45
N SER A 81 -1.85 -15.81 20.22
CA SER A 81 -2.49 -16.77 19.32
C SER A 81 -1.46 -17.72 18.72
N PRO A 82 -1.76 -19.01 18.57
CA PRO A 82 -0.89 -19.95 17.89
C PRO A 82 -0.73 -19.55 16.41
N THR A 83 0.45 -19.81 15.87
CA THR A 83 0.69 -19.64 14.43
C THR A 83 0.31 -20.92 13.70
N GLU A 84 -0.62 -20.82 12.78
CA GLU A 84 -1.05 -21.91 11.91
C GLU A 84 -0.45 -21.70 10.52
N THR A 85 0.11 -22.77 9.95
CA THR A 85 0.71 -22.72 8.63
C THR A 85 0.16 -23.85 7.77
N SER A 86 -0.24 -23.54 6.54
CA SER A 86 -0.65 -24.50 5.52
C SER A 86 0.03 -24.22 4.19
N SER A 87 0.23 -25.28 3.39
CA SER A 87 0.78 -25.20 2.04
C SER A 87 0.38 -26.47 1.27
N ASN A 88 0.46 -26.44 -0.06
CA ASN A 88 0.20 -27.62 -0.88
C ASN A 88 1.31 -28.66 -0.75
N GLN A 89 2.54 -28.21 -0.62
CA GLN A 89 3.71 -29.06 -0.45
C GLN A 89 4.67 -28.48 0.57
N SER A 90 5.35 -29.35 1.30
CA SER A 90 6.44 -28.97 2.19
C SER A 90 7.65 -29.90 1.99
N GLU A 91 8.84 -29.32 1.93
CA GLU A 91 10.11 -30.01 1.87
C GLU A 91 10.99 -29.60 3.03
N ILE A 92 11.60 -30.57 3.68
CA ILE A 92 12.57 -30.32 4.77
C ILE A 92 13.89 -30.91 4.37
N ILE A 93 14.90 -30.05 4.25
CA ILE A 93 16.28 -30.44 3.95
C ILE A 93 17.14 -30.10 5.17
N GLU A 94 17.98 -31.04 5.56
CA GLU A 94 19.02 -30.79 6.58
C GLU A 94 20.37 -30.60 5.88
N LYS A 95 21.00 -29.45 6.10
CA LYS A 95 22.31 -29.10 5.57
C LYS A 95 23.17 -28.50 6.68
N ASP A 96 24.37 -29.05 6.87
CA ASP A 96 25.34 -28.59 7.88
C ASP A 96 24.75 -28.56 9.33
N GLY A 97 23.86 -29.52 9.64
CA GLY A 97 23.20 -29.62 10.94
C GLY A 97 22.05 -28.61 11.19
N PHE A 98 21.66 -27.85 10.17
CA PHE A 98 20.52 -26.91 10.24
C PHE A 98 19.42 -27.34 9.27
N LYS A 99 18.18 -27.10 9.67
CA LYS A 99 17.00 -27.40 8.83
C LYS A 99 16.67 -26.20 7.94
N GLN A 100 16.35 -26.51 6.70
CA GLN A 100 15.68 -25.60 5.77
C GLN A 100 14.31 -26.19 5.45
N ILE A 101 13.27 -25.40 5.66
CA ILE A 101 11.88 -25.78 5.38
C ILE A 101 11.40 -24.93 4.21
N THR A 102 11.03 -25.59 3.12
CA THR A 102 10.43 -24.95 1.95
C THR A 102 8.97 -25.30 1.89
N LEU A 103 8.11 -24.28 1.84
CA LEU A 103 6.67 -24.39 1.65
C LEU A 103 6.35 -23.92 0.24
N LEU A 104 5.57 -24.69 -0.51
CA LEU A 104 5.25 -24.44 -1.91
C LEU A 104 3.75 -24.52 -2.15
N GLY A 105 3.23 -23.57 -2.93
CA GLY A 105 1.85 -23.50 -3.38
C GLY A 105 0.88 -23.14 -2.28
N ASP A 106 0.12 -22.06 -2.47
CA ASP A 106 -0.93 -21.58 -1.56
C ASP A 106 -0.49 -21.53 -0.09
N VAL A 107 0.71 -21.00 0.15
CA VAL A 107 1.23 -20.86 1.51
C VAL A 107 0.38 -19.86 2.27
N ILE A 108 -0.20 -20.29 3.38
CA ILE A 108 -1.01 -19.46 4.27
C ILE A 108 -0.43 -19.56 5.67
N VAL A 109 -0.10 -18.42 6.26
CA VAL A 109 0.31 -18.32 7.66
C VAL A 109 -0.70 -17.42 8.37
N LYS A 110 -1.31 -17.93 9.44
CA LYS A 110 -2.30 -17.22 10.25
C LYS A 110 -1.82 -17.13 11.69
N GLN A 111 -2.02 -15.97 12.30
CA GLN A 111 -1.85 -15.77 13.73
C GLN A 111 -2.97 -14.84 14.23
N GLY A 112 -3.95 -15.39 14.92
CA GLY A 112 -5.17 -14.66 15.26
C GLY A 112 -5.89 -14.19 13.98
N VAL A 113 -6.11 -12.88 13.87
CA VAL A 113 -6.74 -12.25 12.69
C VAL A 113 -5.75 -11.88 11.60
N GLN A 114 -4.45 -11.95 11.87
CA GLN A 114 -3.42 -11.64 10.88
C GLN A 114 -3.22 -12.81 9.94
N GLN A 115 -3.08 -12.53 8.67
CA GLN A 115 -2.85 -13.53 7.64
C GLN A 115 -1.76 -13.08 6.67
N LEU A 116 -0.85 -13.98 6.35
CA LEU A 116 0.09 -13.87 5.24
C LEU A 116 -0.24 -14.97 4.23
N THR A 117 -0.29 -14.62 2.97
CA THR A 117 -0.39 -15.57 1.85
C THR A 117 0.78 -15.37 0.90
N ALA A 118 1.32 -16.46 0.34
CA ALA A 118 2.43 -16.43 -0.61
C ALA A 118 2.42 -17.66 -1.51
N GLU A 119 3.11 -17.61 -2.65
CA GLU A 119 3.33 -18.79 -3.48
C GLU A 119 4.38 -19.73 -2.89
N GLN A 120 5.43 -19.15 -2.30
CA GLN A 120 6.54 -19.89 -1.73
C GLN A 120 7.09 -19.18 -0.50
N ALA A 121 7.44 -19.96 0.52
CA ALA A 121 8.17 -19.48 1.68
C ALA A 121 9.30 -20.46 2.05
N ILE A 122 10.50 -19.93 2.30
CA ILE A 122 11.68 -20.70 2.69
C ILE A 122 12.12 -20.23 4.07
N TYR A 123 12.06 -21.11 5.05
CA TYR A 123 12.60 -20.87 6.38
C TYR A 123 13.99 -21.50 6.51
N SER A 124 14.95 -20.74 6.98
CA SER A 124 16.31 -21.21 7.30
C SER A 124 16.55 -21.17 8.81
N GLU A 125 16.74 -22.33 9.41
CA GLU A 125 17.06 -22.44 10.84
C GLU A 125 18.42 -21.81 11.17
N GLN A 126 19.38 -21.89 10.25
CA GLN A 126 20.73 -21.34 10.43
C GLN A 126 20.71 -19.83 10.68
N THR A 127 19.96 -19.10 9.87
CA THR A 127 19.86 -17.63 9.92
C THR A 127 18.67 -17.14 10.72
N GLY A 128 17.65 -17.98 10.99
CA GLY A 128 16.37 -17.58 11.57
C GLY A 128 15.55 -16.71 10.62
N SER A 129 15.81 -16.82 9.31
CA SER A 129 15.13 -16.00 8.31
C SER A 129 14.07 -16.78 7.54
N ILE A 130 13.00 -16.08 7.17
CA ILE A 130 11.98 -16.51 6.23
C ILE A 130 12.13 -15.65 4.97
N THR A 131 12.36 -16.30 3.84
CA THR A 131 12.40 -15.65 2.52
C THR A 131 11.14 -16.02 1.76
N ILE A 132 10.47 -15.02 1.22
CA ILE A 132 9.29 -15.15 0.38
C ILE A 132 9.66 -14.56 -0.98
N ASP A 133 9.67 -15.40 -2.01
CA ASP A 133 9.86 -15.02 -3.40
C ASP A 133 8.52 -15.22 -4.15
N GLY A 134 8.14 -14.27 -4.98
CA GLY A 134 6.84 -14.21 -5.62
C GLY A 134 5.83 -13.32 -4.87
N GLU A 135 4.62 -13.29 -5.37
CA GLU A 135 3.56 -12.47 -4.78
C GLU A 135 3.29 -12.88 -3.34
N LEU A 136 3.31 -11.90 -2.46
CA LEU A 136 2.92 -12.06 -1.07
C LEU A 136 1.85 -11.02 -0.70
N THR A 137 0.88 -11.43 0.10
CA THR A 137 -0.12 -10.56 0.68
C THR A 137 -0.11 -10.70 2.19
N VAL A 138 0.01 -9.58 2.89
CA VAL A 138 -0.14 -9.50 4.35
C VAL A 138 -1.41 -8.72 4.65
N ARG A 139 -2.29 -9.33 5.44
CA ARG A 139 -3.55 -8.73 5.86
C ARG A 139 -3.63 -8.67 7.38
N GLN A 140 -3.86 -7.49 7.89
CA GLN A 140 -4.13 -7.18 9.30
C GLN A 140 -5.41 -6.34 9.37
N PRO A 141 -6.01 -6.12 10.55
CA PRO A 141 -7.26 -5.34 10.66
C PRO A 141 -7.22 -3.98 9.98
N ASP A 142 -6.11 -3.26 10.09
CA ASP A 142 -5.96 -1.91 9.52
C ASP A 142 -5.03 -1.85 8.28
N LEU A 143 -4.33 -2.93 7.97
CA LEU A 143 -3.29 -2.95 6.93
C LEU A 143 -3.54 -4.06 5.92
N LEU A 144 -3.57 -3.72 4.64
CA LEU A 144 -3.34 -4.61 3.52
C LEU A 144 -1.99 -4.26 2.89
N LEU A 145 -1.13 -5.25 2.68
CA LEU A 145 0.15 -5.08 1.99
C LEU A 145 0.30 -6.20 0.97
N ILE A 146 0.59 -5.82 -0.26
CA ILE A 146 0.86 -6.71 -1.40
C ILE A 146 2.26 -6.39 -1.91
N ALA A 147 3.09 -7.39 -2.10
CA ALA A 147 4.47 -7.21 -2.55
C ALA A 147 4.96 -8.39 -3.39
N ASN A 148 6.14 -8.26 -3.99
CA ASN A 148 6.72 -9.31 -4.83
C ASN A 148 7.82 -10.09 -4.13
N LYS A 149 8.35 -9.56 -3.03
CA LYS A 149 9.41 -10.20 -2.27
C LYS A 149 9.43 -9.73 -0.83
N GLY A 150 9.68 -10.66 0.08
CA GLY A 150 9.84 -10.35 1.49
C GLY A 150 10.91 -11.21 2.16
N VAL A 151 11.67 -10.60 3.07
CA VAL A 151 12.59 -11.31 3.96
C VAL A 151 12.34 -10.88 5.38
N VAL A 152 12.06 -11.84 6.24
CA VAL A 152 11.87 -11.63 7.68
C VAL A 152 12.97 -12.34 8.42
N ASN A 153 13.72 -11.65 9.26
CA ASN A 153 14.65 -12.26 10.20
C ASN A 153 14.05 -12.16 11.62
N GLN A 154 13.56 -13.27 12.11
CA GLN A 154 12.87 -13.32 13.41
C GLN A 154 13.84 -13.07 14.58
N ARG A 155 15.10 -13.52 14.48
CA ARG A 155 16.10 -13.35 15.55
C ARG A 155 16.54 -11.90 15.71
N GLU A 156 16.60 -11.18 14.60
CA GLU A 156 17.03 -9.78 14.57
C GLU A 156 15.85 -8.80 14.61
N ASN A 157 14.61 -9.28 14.59
CA ASN A 157 13.39 -8.49 14.43
C ASN A 157 13.48 -7.53 13.23
N ARG A 158 13.95 -8.06 12.11
CA ARG A 158 14.13 -7.34 10.85
C ARG A 158 13.17 -7.83 9.78
N LEU A 159 12.65 -6.90 9.02
CA LEU A 159 11.79 -7.15 7.88
C LEU A 159 12.28 -6.29 6.71
N VAL A 160 12.34 -6.87 5.51
CA VAL A 160 12.55 -6.13 4.26
C VAL A 160 11.52 -6.61 3.25
N ILE A 161 10.79 -5.70 2.65
CA ILE A 161 9.80 -5.96 1.61
C ILE A 161 10.12 -5.07 0.42
N GLU A 162 10.09 -5.63 -0.78
CA GLU A 162 10.40 -4.95 -2.02
C GLU A 162 9.13 -4.78 -2.87
N ASP A 163 9.01 -3.63 -3.55
CA ASP A 163 7.92 -3.27 -4.46
C ASP A 163 6.52 -3.48 -3.85
N ALA A 164 6.33 -2.89 -2.67
CA ALA A 164 5.09 -3.00 -1.92
C ALA A 164 4.01 -2.02 -2.41
N THR A 165 2.77 -2.52 -2.51
CA THR A 165 1.54 -1.73 -2.52
C THR A 165 0.85 -1.94 -1.18
N TYR A 166 0.40 -0.86 -0.54
CA TYR A 166 -0.24 -0.95 0.76
C TYR A 166 -1.54 -0.13 0.81
N VAL A 167 -2.43 -0.55 1.69
CA VAL A 167 -3.64 0.19 2.08
C VAL A 167 -3.64 0.30 3.60
N ILE A 168 -3.86 1.51 4.12
CA ILE A 168 -4.13 1.77 5.54
C ILE A 168 -5.59 2.20 5.61
N HIS A 169 -6.44 1.31 6.15
CA HIS A 169 -7.90 1.48 6.11
C HIS A 169 -8.37 2.64 6.98
N SER A 170 -7.85 2.74 8.22
CA SER A 170 -8.21 3.83 9.15
C SER A 170 -7.86 5.21 8.62
N ALA A 171 -6.78 5.33 7.85
CA ALA A 171 -6.36 6.56 7.22
C ALA A 171 -7.02 6.80 5.86
N ASN A 172 -7.78 5.84 5.34
CA ASN A 172 -8.37 5.86 4.00
C ASN A 172 -7.35 6.19 2.90
N ILE A 173 -6.17 5.56 2.95
CA ILE A 173 -5.08 5.78 1.99
C ILE A 173 -4.58 4.48 1.39
N ARG A 174 -4.15 4.55 0.15
CA ARG A 174 -3.30 3.55 -0.50
C ARG A 174 -1.97 4.15 -0.89
N GLY A 175 -0.96 3.33 -0.94
CA GLY A 175 0.37 3.79 -1.35
C GLY A 175 1.20 2.70 -2.00
N LYS A 176 2.37 3.10 -2.44
CA LYS A 176 3.41 2.21 -2.98
C LYS A 176 4.74 2.58 -2.37
N GLY A 177 5.62 1.60 -2.24
CA GLY A 177 6.99 1.80 -1.81
C GLY A 177 7.93 0.84 -2.53
N LYS A 178 9.08 1.32 -2.99
CA LYS A 178 10.10 0.46 -3.61
C LYS A 178 10.73 -0.50 -2.61
N GLN A 179 10.90 -0.05 -1.39
CA GLN A 179 11.40 -0.86 -0.30
C GLN A 179 10.79 -0.37 1.02
N LEU A 180 10.23 -1.30 1.76
CA LEU A 180 9.85 -1.13 3.15
C LEU A 180 10.80 -1.99 3.98
N SER A 181 11.45 -1.40 4.97
CA SER A 181 12.27 -2.13 5.92
C SER A 181 11.89 -1.76 7.34
N LYS A 182 11.91 -2.74 8.21
CA LYS A 182 11.76 -2.58 9.66
C LYS A 182 12.99 -3.16 10.32
N ASP A 183 13.62 -2.40 11.18
CA ASP A 183 14.74 -2.82 12.03
C ASP A 183 14.38 -2.41 13.46
N GLN A 184 13.97 -3.39 14.27
CA GLN A 184 13.45 -3.19 15.61
C GLN A 184 12.27 -2.19 15.63
N ALA A 185 12.48 -0.97 16.16
CA ALA A 185 11.46 0.08 16.27
C ALA A 185 11.46 1.06 15.08
N VAL A 186 12.44 0.96 14.18
CA VAL A 186 12.57 1.89 13.06
C VAL A 186 12.01 1.27 11.79
N ILE A 187 11.09 1.98 11.14
CA ILE A 187 10.51 1.63 9.84
C ILE A 187 10.99 2.65 8.81
N ASP A 188 11.61 2.16 7.74
CA ASP A 188 12.03 2.97 6.60
C ASP A 188 11.27 2.58 5.34
N LEU A 189 10.68 3.57 4.67
CA LEU A 189 10.05 3.42 3.37
C LEU A 189 10.85 4.24 2.34
N LYS A 190 11.41 3.58 1.33
CA LYS A 190 12.13 4.23 0.23
C LYS A 190 11.28 4.32 -1.02
N GLY A 191 11.33 5.47 -1.69
CA GLY A 191 10.57 5.71 -2.91
C GLY A 191 9.07 5.55 -2.69
N SER A 192 8.57 6.07 -1.57
CA SER A 192 7.18 5.92 -1.14
C SER A 192 6.29 7.00 -1.73
N GLU A 193 5.08 6.60 -2.08
CA GLU A 193 4.00 7.49 -2.48
C GLU A 193 2.68 7.04 -1.86
N TYR A 194 1.79 7.98 -1.59
CA TYR A 194 0.43 7.65 -1.15
C TYR A 194 -0.61 8.66 -1.64
N THR A 195 -1.86 8.22 -1.68
CA THR A 195 -3.04 9.00 -2.06
C THR A 195 -4.29 8.41 -1.38
N SER A 196 -5.34 9.23 -1.22
CA SER A 196 -6.68 8.77 -0.84
C SER A 196 -7.61 8.60 -2.06
N CYS A 197 -7.11 8.82 -3.27
CA CYS A 197 -7.91 8.61 -4.49
C CYS A 197 -8.24 7.14 -4.68
N GLU A 198 -9.33 6.87 -5.40
CA GLU A 198 -9.69 5.50 -5.80
C GLU A 198 -8.57 4.79 -6.57
N PRO A 199 -8.52 3.46 -6.55
CA PRO A 199 -7.56 2.70 -7.35
C PRO A 199 -7.64 3.06 -8.83
N GLY A 200 -6.47 3.30 -9.44
CA GLY A 200 -6.34 3.76 -10.82
C GLY A 200 -6.40 5.29 -10.99
N ASN A 201 -6.88 6.04 -10.03
CA ASN A 201 -6.89 7.50 -10.04
C ASN A 201 -5.75 8.06 -9.17
N ASN A 202 -5.00 9.01 -9.70
CA ASN A 202 -3.92 9.71 -9.03
C ASN A 202 -4.06 11.24 -9.20
N ASP A 203 -5.28 11.76 -9.01
CA ASP A 203 -5.54 13.19 -9.08
C ASP A 203 -4.62 13.97 -8.15
N TRP A 204 -4.31 13.40 -7.00
CA TRP A 204 -3.22 13.86 -6.16
C TRP A 204 -2.40 12.70 -5.58
N VAL A 205 -1.11 12.90 -5.42
CA VAL A 205 -0.18 11.92 -4.82
C VAL A 205 0.86 12.66 -4.00
N LEU A 206 1.07 12.26 -2.76
CA LEU A 206 2.23 12.68 -1.98
C LEU A 206 3.36 11.67 -2.17
N LYS A 207 4.52 12.16 -2.60
CA LYS A 207 5.71 11.34 -2.87
C LYS A 207 6.83 11.74 -1.95
N GLY A 208 7.52 10.75 -1.38
CA GLY A 208 8.73 10.94 -0.57
C GLY A 208 9.87 10.06 -1.07
N SER A 209 11.09 10.57 -1.05
CA SER A 209 12.24 9.72 -1.39
C SER A 209 12.56 8.72 -0.28
N GLN A 210 12.35 9.12 0.96
CA GLN A 210 12.52 8.30 2.16
C GLN A 210 11.58 8.80 3.26
N ILE A 211 10.87 7.89 3.90
CA ILE A 211 10.08 8.13 5.10
C ILE A 211 10.63 7.22 6.18
N THR A 212 11.03 7.79 7.31
CA THR A 212 11.52 7.05 8.47
C THR A 212 10.57 7.26 9.62
N ILE A 213 10.12 6.19 10.26
CA ILE A 213 9.25 6.20 11.43
C ILE A 213 9.99 5.51 12.57
N ASP A 214 10.21 6.21 13.67
CA ASP A 214 10.76 5.67 14.91
C ASP A 214 9.61 5.54 15.91
N THR A 215 9.17 4.30 16.13
CA THR A 215 8.01 4.01 16.98
C THR A 215 8.32 4.14 18.47
N GLU A 216 9.58 4.04 18.89
CA GLU A 216 9.98 4.29 20.27
C GLU A 216 9.98 5.80 20.61
N LYS A 217 10.38 6.62 19.64
CA LYS A 217 10.40 8.08 19.81
C LYS A 217 9.08 8.74 19.40
N ASN A 218 8.11 7.97 18.91
CA ASN A 218 6.85 8.47 18.34
C ASN A 218 7.08 9.59 17.30
N GLN A 219 8.12 9.46 16.49
CA GLN A 219 8.56 10.49 15.56
C GLN A 219 8.73 9.93 14.15
N GLY A 220 8.16 10.64 13.17
CA GLY A 220 8.39 10.42 11.76
C GLY A 220 9.21 11.53 11.12
N SER A 221 9.91 11.20 10.06
CA SER A 221 10.57 12.15 9.17
C SER A 221 10.42 11.74 7.72
N ALA A 222 10.36 12.71 6.83
CA ALA A 222 10.30 12.46 5.39
C ALA A 222 11.23 13.40 4.63
N LYS A 223 11.88 12.86 3.59
CA LYS A 223 12.81 13.59 2.73
C LYS A 223 12.26 13.75 1.33
N HIS A 224 12.55 14.90 0.71
CA HIS A 224 12.17 15.25 -0.66
C HIS A 224 10.68 14.99 -0.93
N VAL A 225 9.84 15.48 -0.03
CA VAL A 225 8.39 15.34 -0.13
C VAL A 225 7.87 16.25 -1.23
N ARG A 226 7.04 15.70 -2.11
CA ARG A 226 6.41 16.40 -3.23
C ARG A 226 4.94 16.07 -3.26
N LEU A 227 4.11 17.09 -3.31
CA LEU A 227 2.70 16.95 -3.63
C LEU A 227 2.55 17.13 -5.13
N VAL A 228 1.99 16.13 -5.78
CA VAL A 228 1.74 16.10 -7.22
C VAL A 228 0.23 16.08 -7.41
N VAL A 229 -0.31 17.06 -8.16
CA VAL A 229 -1.73 17.16 -8.50
C VAL A 229 -1.87 17.08 -10.02
N LYS A 230 -2.64 16.11 -10.50
CA LYS A 230 -2.80 15.81 -11.94
C LYS A 230 -1.48 15.74 -12.70
N GLY A 231 -0.49 15.11 -12.08
CA GLY A 231 0.85 14.95 -12.66
C GLY A 231 1.79 16.15 -12.50
N ILE A 232 1.32 17.30 -12.00
CA ILE A 232 2.11 18.52 -11.82
C ILE A 232 2.56 18.60 -10.36
N PRO A 233 3.88 18.74 -10.07
CA PRO A 233 4.35 18.99 -8.72
C PRO A 233 3.99 20.42 -8.29
N VAL A 234 3.07 20.55 -7.33
CA VAL A 234 2.58 21.85 -6.84
C VAL A 234 3.25 22.29 -5.56
N PHE A 235 3.89 21.36 -4.86
CA PHE A 235 4.56 21.64 -3.58
C PHE A 235 5.78 20.73 -3.39
N TYR A 236 6.85 21.28 -2.80
CA TYR A 236 8.07 20.55 -2.49
C TYR A 236 8.61 20.93 -1.11
N TRP A 237 8.95 19.90 -0.31
CA TRP A 237 9.60 20.06 0.99
C TRP A 237 10.85 19.18 1.06
N PRO A 238 12.03 19.74 1.30
CA PRO A 238 13.26 18.97 1.31
C PRO A 238 13.32 18.00 2.49
N TYR A 239 12.82 18.41 3.66
CA TYR A 239 12.81 17.60 4.86
C TYR A 239 11.71 18.06 5.80
N LEU A 240 10.88 17.14 6.28
CA LEU A 240 9.88 17.42 7.30
C LEU A 240 9.94 16.39 8.42
N ARG A 241 9.51 16.79 9.61
CA ARG A 241 9.24 15.92 10.75
C ARG A 241 7.77 15.98 11.08
N PHE A 242 7.23 14.86 11.56
CA PHE A 242 5.84 14.76 11.98
C PHE A 242 5.73 13.81 13.17
N PRO A 243 4.75 14.01 14.06
CA PRO A 243 4.46 13.08 15.15
C PRO A 243 3.87 11.77 14.58
N VAL A 244 4.12 10.67 15.28
CA VAL A 244 3.55 9.34 15.03
C VAL A 244 2.92 8.89 16.35
N GLY A 245 1.62 8.54 16.31
CA GLY A 245 0.86 8.19 17.51
C GLY A 245 0.14 9.38 18.16
N ASP A 246 -0.37 9.17 19.36
CA ASP A 246 -1.30 10.09 20.05
C ASP A 246 -0.61 11.23 20.82
N GLU A 247 0.71 11.22 20.88
CA GLU A 247 1.45 12.26 21.59
C GLU A 247 1.45 13.58 20.82
N ARG A 248 1.14 14.68 21.54
CA ARG A 248 1.13 16.01 20.96
C ARG A 248 2.55 16.47 20.69
N GLN A 249 2.92 16.62 19.43
CA GLN A 249 4.23 17.14 19.01
C GLN A 249 4.06 18.29 18.02
N SER A 250 4.99 19.24 18.08
CA SER A 250 5.04 20.31 17.08
C SER A 250 5.43 19.75 15.71
N GLY A 251 4.69 20.12 14.67
CA GLY A 251 4.96 19.65 13.32
C GLY A 251 3.94 20.13 12.30
N PHE A 252 4.22 19.82 11.04
CA PHE A 252 3.25 20.06 9.96
C PHE A 252 2.07 19.11 10.08
N LEU A 253 0.86 19.65 9.93
CA LEU A 253 -0.34 18.89 9.77
C LEU A 253 -0.58 18.62 8.28
N TYR A 254 -1.56 17.77 7.98
CA TYR A 254 -1.91 17.45 6.60
C TYR A 254 -2.30 18.71 5.83
N PRO A 255 -1.69 18.95 4.66
CA PRO A 255 -2.10 20.05 3.81
C PRO A 255 -3.52 19.83 3.29
N THR A 256 -4.28 20.91 3.20
CA THR A 256 -5.59 20.90 2.57
C THR A 256 -5.49 21.58 1.21
N ILE A 257 -6.12 20.97 0.21
CA ILE A 257 -6.24 21.52 -1.13
C ILE A 257 -7.70 21.58 -1.48
N GLY A 258 -8.16 22.77 -1.77
CA GLY A 258 -9.55 23.04 -2.14
C GLY A 258 -9.64 23.99 -3.33
N LEU A 259 -10.88 24.18 -3.79
CA LEU A 259 -11.24 25.25 -4.71
C LEU A 259 -12.15 26.21 -3.95
N SER A 260 -11.73 27.45 -3.79
CA SER A 260 -12.54 28.52 -3.24
C SER A 260 -12.90 29.48 -4.36
N ASP A 261 -14.19 29.61 -4.67
CA ASP A 261 -14.71 30.41 -5.77
C ASP A 261 -14.06 30.13 -7.14
N GLY A 262 -13.70 28.84 -7.36
CA GLY A 262 -13.04 28.40 -8.59
C GLY A 262 -11.52 28.62 -8.62
N ALA A 263 -10.94 29.26 -7.62
CA ALA A 263 -9.51 29.43 -7.44
C ALA A 263 -8.92 28.36 -6.53
N LEU A 264 -7.70 27.92 -6.83
CA LEU A 264 -6.98 26.94 -6.01
C LEU A 264 -6.62 27.56 -4.65
N ASP A 265 -7.05 26.89 -3.57
CA ASP A 265 -6.64 27.16 -2.19
C ASP A 265 -5.78 26.00 -1.69
N VAL A 266 -4.54 26.32 -1.32
CA VAL A 266 -3.61 25.36 -0.71
C VAL A 266 -3.25 25.85 0.69
N SER A 267 -3.60 25.10 1.72
CA SER A 267 -3.20 25.41 3.07
C SER A 267 -2.25 24.36 3.66
N VAL A 268 -1.26 24.82 4.43
CA VAL A 268 -0.23 23.97 5.05
C VAL A 268 -0.13 24.31 6.53
N PRO A 269 -0.96 23.73 7.40
CA PRO A 269 -0.95 24.05 8.81
C PRO A 269 0.32 23.58 9.51
N TYR A 270 0.83 24.39 10.44
CA TYR A 270 1.88 24.01 11.37
C TYR A 270 1.36 24.11 12.80
N TYR A 271 1.43 23.01 13.51
CA TYR A 271 1.03 22.93 14.93
C TYR A 271 2.23 23.13 15.85
N PHE A 272 2.09 24.05 16.81
CA PHE A 272 3.04 24.31 17.87
C PHE A 272 2.51 23.73 19.19
N ASN A 273 3.12 22.68 19.69
CA ASN A 273 2.90 22.18 21.04
C ASN A 273 3.73 23.01 22.03
N LEU A 274 3.18 24.14 22.48
CA LEU A 274 3.91 25.13 23.29
C LEU A 274 4.03 24.70 24.76
N ALA A 275 2.95 24.14 25.32
CA ALA A 275 2.90 23.59 26.66
C ALA A 275 1.77 22.58 26.83
N PRO A 276 1.73 21.81 27.94
CA PRO A 276 0.65 20.84 28.16
C PRO A 276 -0.75 21.43 28.14
N ASN A 277 -0.89 22.71 28.45
CA ASN A 277 -2.17 23.41 28.58
C ASN A 277 -2.43 24.48 27.52
N TYR A 278 -1.52 24.73 26.57
CA TYR A 278 -1.76 25.63 25.44
C TYR A 278 -0.97 25.25 24.20
N ASP A 279 -1.56 25.51 23.06
CA ASP A 279 -1.00 25.27 21.75
C ASP A 279 -1.42 26.35 20.75
N LEU A 280 -0.75 26.37 19.61
CA LEU A 280 -1.02 27.27 18.51
C LEU A 280 -0.92 26.52 17.18
N THR A 281 -1.89 26.72 16.31
CA THR A 281 -1.80 26.28 14.92
C THR A 281 -1.75 27.51 14.03
N LEU A 282 -0.73 27.61 13.18
CA LEU A 282 -0.64 28.60 12.12
C LEU A 282 -0.89 27.92 10.79
N THR A 283 -1.85 28.45 10.05
CA THR A 283 -2.25 27.92 8.74
C THR A 283 -2.08 28.98 7.67
N PRO A 284 -0.97 29.00 6.92
CA PRO A 284 -0.88 29.80 5.72
C PRO A 284 -1.76 29.19 4.62
N HIS A 285 -2.60 30.00 4.01
CA HIS A 285 -3.39 29.71 2.83
C HIS A 285 -2.80 30.42 1.62
N PHE A 286 -2.50 29.67 0.60
CA PHE A 286 -2.07 30.20 -0.70
C PHE A 286 -3.26 30.17 -1.65
N LEU A 287 -3.91 31.32 -1.79
CA LEU A 287 -5.08 31.51 -2.66
C LEU A 287 -4.60 31.96 -4.04
N GLN A 288 -4.87 31.15 -5.06
CA GLN A 288 -4.65 31.56 -6.43
C GLN A 288 -5.42 32.85 -6.68
N ASP A 289 -4.79 33.88 -7.29
CA ASP A 289 -5.34 35.19 -7.63
C ASP A 289 -5.67 36.12 -6.44
N HIS A 290 -5.62 35.65 -5.18
CA HIS A 290 -5.94 36.46 -3.98
C HIS A 290 -4.76 36.64 -3.03
N GLY A 291 -3.63 35.93 -3.25
CA GLY A 291 -2.43 36.05 -2.43
C GLY A 291 -2.38 35.10 -1.25
N THR A 292 -1.81 35.52 -0.12
CA THR A 292 -1.59 34.66 1.05
C THR A 292 -2.41 35.16 2.23
N LEU A 293 -3.21 34.29 2.85
CA LEU A 293 -3.88 34.50 4.12
C LEU A 293 -3.17 33.66 5.20
N ILE A 294 -3.03 34.20 6.41
CA ILE A 294 -2.50 33.42 7.54
C ILE A 294 -3.61 33.36 8.61
N GLU A 295 -4.05 32.13 8.88
CA GLU A 295 -4.94 31.84 9.99
C GLU A 295 -4.14 31.42 11.21
N ALA A 296 -4.49 31.90 12.40
CA ALA A 296 -3.90 31.54 13.68
C ALA A 296 -4.97 31.03 14.64
N ASN A 297 -4.86 29.80 15.09
CA ASN A 297 -5.76 29.17 16.04
C ASN A 297 -5.00 28.79 17.30
N GLY A 298 -5.26 29.52 18.40
CA GLY A 298 -4.66 29.28 19.72
C GLY A 298 -5.68 28.61 20.65
N ARG A 299 -5.26 27.56 21.37
CA ARG A 299 -6.07 26.89 22.40
C ARG A 299 -5.37 26.98 23.75
N HIS A 300 -6.14 27.28 24.79
CA HIS A 300 -5.65 27.34 26.15
C HIS A 300 -6.64 26.66 27.11
N LEU A 301 -6.12 25.74 27.94
CA LEU A 301 -6.88 25.08 28.98
C LEU A 301 -6.53 25.67 30.33
N SER A 302 -7.52 26.24 31.03
CA SER A 302 -7.39 26.78 32.37
C SER A 302 -8.05 25.87 33.40
N ARG A 303 -7.51 25.85 34.64
CA ARG A 303 -8.12 25.09 35.76
C ARG A 303 -9.31 25.79 36.39
N HIS A 304 -9.59 27.04 36.00
CA HIS A 304 -10.57 27.90 36.65
C HIS A 304 -11.73 28.34 35.72
N PHE A 305 -12.07 27.53 34.74
CA PHE A 305 -13.27 27.72 33.92
C PHE A 305 -14.09 26.46 33.94
#